data_90e7254a8c377bfb02b9ebcf8159c50c
#
_entry.id   90e7254a8c377bfb02b9ebcf8159c50c
#
_cell.length_a   1.000
_cell.length_b   1.000
_cell.length_c   1.000
_cell.angle_alpha   90.00
_cell.angle_beta   90.00
_cell.angle_gamma   90.00
#
_symmetry.space_group_name_H-M   'P 1'
#
loop_
_entity.id
_entity.type
_entity.pdbx_description
1 polymer ?
#
loop_
_entity_poly.entity_id
_entity_poly.type
_entity_poly.pdbx_seq_one_letter_code
_entity_poly.pdbx_strand_id
1 'polypeptide(L)'
;MPRLIEAPAVIEAAGTKPKRIEEYAGRVKSGHETVSVARMKSPEGWVEPGQTPAFEEITLVLAGMLRVEHAGGALEVHAGQAVIATPGEWVRYNTPEPGGAEYVAVCLPAFSPDTVHRDA
;
A
#
# COMPACT_ATOMS: atom_id res chain seq x y z
N MET A 1 11.54 25.80 4.28
CA MET A 1 12.67 25.17 3.57
C MET A 1 12.28 23.77 3.12
N PRO A 2 12.51 23.43 1.86
CA PRO A 2 12.33 22.05 1.43
C PRO A 2 13.29 21.11 2.16
N ARG A 3 12.87 19.87 2.39
CA ARG A 3 13.68 18.86 3.05
C ARG A 3 13.86 17.66 2.12
N LEU A 4 15.12 17.30 1.86
CA LEU A 4 15.45 16.14 1.04
C LEU A 4 15.33 14.87 1.87
N ILE A 5 14.64 13.87 1.34
CA ILE A 5 14.65 12.50 1.86
C ILE A 5 15.57 11.70 0.95
N GLU A 6 16.78 11.44 1.39
CA GLU A 6 17.80 10.77 0.56
C GLU A 6 17.53 9.29 0.35
N ALA A 7 16.89 8.64 1.32
CA ALA A 7 16.58 7.23 1.26
C ALA A 7 15.35 6.93 2.11
N PRO A 8 14.57 5.90 1.77
CA PRO A 8 13.39 5.53 2.55
C PRO A 8 13.75 4.78 3.82
N ALA A 9 12.77 4.66 4.72
CA ALA A 9 12.76 3.65 5.76
C ALA A 9 12.14 2.38 5.18
N VAL A 10 12.77 1.22 5.39
CA VAL A 10 12.21 -0.07 4.95
C VAL A 10 11.29 -0.57 6.04
N ILE A 11 10.04 -0.80 5.69
CA ILE A 11 8.98 -1.23 6.60
C ILE A 11 8.72 -2.71 6.39
N GLU A 12 8.52 -3.46 7.49
CA GLU A 12 8.14 -4.86 7.40
C GLU A 12 6.75 -5.01 6.78
N ALA A 13 6.65 -5.93 5.80
CA ALA A 13 5.43 -6.17 5.06
C ALA A 13 4.70 -7.40 5.56
N ALA A 14 3.36 -7.39 5.49
CA ALA A 14 2.52 -8.55 5.67
C ALA A 14 2.32 -9.26 4.34
N GLY A 15 1.91 -10.55 4.38
CA GLY A 15 1.56 -11.30 3.20
C GLY A 15 2.33 -12.60 3.04
N THR A 16 2.04 -13.31 1.96
CA THR A 16 2.49 -14.68 1.74
C THR A 16 3.88 -14.80 1.13
N LYS A 17 4.40 -13.70 0.56
CA LYS A 17 5.72 -13.65 -0.09
C LYS A 17 6.44 -12.36 0.28
N PRO A 18 7.78 -12.30 0.13
CA PRO A 18 8.52 -11.09 0.43
C PRO A 18 8.05 -9.93 -0.45
N LYS A 19 7.65 -8.85 0.20
CA LYS A 19 7.28 -7.58 -0.41
C LYS A 19 8.17 -6.49 0.16
N ARG A 20 8.61 -5.56 -0.69
CA ARG A 20 9.40 -4.43 -0.24
C ARG A 20 8.52 -3.19 -0.06
N ILE A 21 8.57 -2.60 1.13
CA ILE A 21 7.90 -1.33 1.43
C ILE A 21 8.95 -0.29 1.79
N GLU A 22 8.98 0.79 1.03
CA GLU A 22 9.92 1.90 1.18
C GLU A 22 9.14 3.17 1.54
N GLU A 23 9.13 3.52 2.83
CA GLU A 23 8.43 4.72 3.31
C GLU A 23 9.33 5.93 3.14
N TYR A 24 8.89 6.90 2.35
CA TYR A 24 9.59 8.16 2.13
C TYR A 24 9.08 9.26 3.06
N ALA A 25 7.81 9.23 3.40
CA ALA A 25 7.20 10.11 4.39
C ALA A 25 6.19 9.32 5.19
N GLY A 26 6.11 9.57 6.50
CA GLY A 26 5.22 8.85 7.39
C GLY A 26 5.76 8.79 8.80
N ARG A 27 5.16 7.95 9.63
CA ARG A 27 5.46 7.91 11.07
C ARG A 27 6.89 7.47 11.36
N VAL A 28 7.44 6.55 10.57
CA VAL A 28 8.78 6.00 10.79
C VAL A 28 9.85 6.89 10.19
N LYS A 29 9.74 7.23 8.90
CA LYS A 29 10.83 7.95 8.20
C LYS A 29 10.91 9.42 8.55
N SER A 30 9.78 10.10 8.67
CA SER A 30 9.77 11.58 8.78
C SER A 30 8.98 12.12 9.96
N GLY A 31 8.28 11.25 10.69
CA GLY A 31 7.47 11.64 11.85
C GLY A 31 6.11 12.25 11.48
N HIS A 32 5.69 12.14 10.24
CA HIS A 32 4.37 12.61 9.82
C HIS A 32 3.26 11.70 10.35
N GLU A 33 2.22 12.30 10.92
CA GLU A 33 1.03 11.58 11.39
C GLU A 33 -0.16 11.74 10.46
N THR A 34 -0.19 12.77 9.64
CA THR A 34 -1.33 13.11 8.77
C THR A 34 -1.27 12.46 7.40
N VAL A 35 -0.09 12.04 6.96
CA VAL A 35 0.11 11.43 5.64
C VAL A 35 1.29 10.49 5.66
N SER A 36 1.20 9.41 4.90
CA SER A 36 2.36 8.60 4.56
C SER A 36 2.44 8.38 3.05
N VAL A 37 3.67 8.26 2.54
CA VAL A 37 3.95 7.97 1.14
C VAL A 37 4.98 6.87 1.10
N ALA A 38 4.61 5.74 0.50
CA ALA A 38 5.49 4.59 0.41
C ALA A 38 5.48 4.00 -1.00
N ARG A 39 6.69 3.65 -1.48
CA ARG A 39 6.83 2.89 -2.73
C ARG A 39 6.89 1.41 -2.37
N MET A 40 6.16 0.61 -3.12
CA MET A 40 6.01 -0.82 -2.84
C MET A 40 6.35 -1.65 -4.06
N LYS A 41 7.07 -2.75 -3.83
CA LYS A 41 7.35 -3.78 -4.83
C LYS A 41 6.86 -5.11 -4.31
N SER A 42 5.89 -5.70 -5.00
CA SER A 42 5.30 -6.98 -4.62
C SER A 42 5.57 -7.99 -5.72
N PRO A 43 6.07 -9.20 -5.38
CA PRO A 43 6.37 -10.22 -6.38
C PRO A 43 5.10 -10.89 -6.91
N GLU A 44 5.24 -11.65 -7.99
CA GLU A 44 4.17 -12.49 -8.50
C GLU A 44 3.64 -13.41 -7.40
N GLY A 45 2.31 -13.50 -7.28
CA GLY A 45 1.65 -14.38 -6.33
C GLY A 45 1.63 -13.87 -4.89
N TRP A 46 2.03 -12.62 -4.64
CA TRP A 46 1.90 -12.04 -3.31
C TRP A 46 0.42 -11.77 -2.99
N VAL A 47 0.01 -12.15 -1.78
CA VAL A 47 -1.34 -11.88 -1.25
C VAL A 47 -1.18 -11.43 0.20
N GLU A 48 -1.78 -10.30 0.55
CA GLU A 48 -1.82 -9.87 1.94
C GLU A 48 -3.12 -10.31 2.62
N PRO A 49 -3.18 -10.30 3.97
CA PRO A 49 -4.45 -10.46 4.68
C PRO A 49 -5.42 -9.35 4.30
N GLY A 50 -6.72 -9.65 4.31
CA GLY A 50 -7.73 -8.61 4.18
C GLY A 50 -7.60 -7.61 5.32
N GLN A 51 -8.04 -6.38 5.06
CA GLN A 51 -7.92 -5.29 6.04
C GLN A 51 -9.09 -4.33 5.93
N THR A 52 -9.42 -3.68 7.04
CA THR A 52 -10.45 -2.63 7.09
C THR A 52 -9.81 -1.38 7.70
N PRO A 53 -9.00 -0.65 6.92
CA PRO A 53 -8.21 0.46 7.47
C PRO A 53 -9.07 1.61 7.94
N ALA A 54 -8.59 2.29 8.98
CA ALA A 54 -9.19 3.55 9.45
C ALA A 54 -8.67 4.76 8.68
N PHE A 55 -7.81 4.56 7.69
CA PHE A 55 -7.27 5.62 6.83
C PHE A 55 -7.79 5.47 5.39
N GLU A 56 -7.79 6.59 4.65
CA GLU A 56 -7.95 6.57 3.20
C GLU A 56 -6.63 6.13 2.58
N GLU A 57 -6.69 5.28 1.56
CA GLU A 57 -5.49 4.86 0.84
C GLU A 57 -5.66 5.11 -0.65
N ILE A 58 -4.71 5.88 -1.21
CA ILE A 58 -4.64 6.16 -2.64
C ILE A 58 -3.42 5.43 -3.17
N THR A 59 -3.62 4.51 -4.11
CA THR A 59 -2.54 3.70 -4.67
C THR A 59 -2.40 3.97 -6.16
N LEU A 60 -1.22 4.43 -6.57
CA LEU A 60 -0.87 4.67 -7.96
C LEU A 60 0.04 3.55 -8.45
N VAL A 61 -0.38 2.80 -9.45
CA VAL A 61 0.42 1.71 -10.02
C VAL A 61 1.38 2.24 -11.05
N LEU A 62 2.67 1.93 -10.87
CA LEU A 62 3.76 2.36 -11.76
C LEU A 62 4.11 1.29 -12.78
N ALA A 63 4.06 0.01 -12.39
CA ALA A 63 4.38 -1.12 -13.27
C ALA A 63 3.58 -2.34 -12.83
N GLY A 64 3.22 -3.20 -13.78
CA GLY A 64 2.48 -4.42 -13.50
C GLY A 64 1.00 -4.17 -13.24
N MET A 65 0.40 -5.05 -12.45
CA MET A 65 -1.02 -4.99 -12.12
C MET A 65 -1.24 -5.32 -10.66
N LEU A 66 -1.97 -4.46 -9.96
CA LEU A 66 -2.41 -4.68 -8.59
C LEU A 66 -3.89 -5.04 -8.61
N ARG A 67 -4.23 -6.19 -8.04
CA ARG A 67 -5.61 -6.59 -7.87
C ARG A 67 -6.10 -6.17 -6.50
N VAL A 68 -7.28 -5.55 -6.44
CA VAL A 68 -7.91 -5.08 -5.22
C VAL A 68 -9.26 -5.75 -5.07
N GLU A 69 -9.37 -6.67 -4.11
CA GLU A 69 -10.66 -7.28 -3.77
C GLU A 69 -11.39 -6.37 -2.78
N HIS A 70 -12.70 -6.29 -2.93
CA HIS A 70 -13.55 -5.49 -2.07
C HIS A 70 -14.92 -6.18 -1.93
N ALA A 71 -15.82 -5.60 -1.14
CA ALA A 71 -17.12 -6.22 -0.85
C ALA A 71 -17.96 -6.47 -2.11
N GLY A 72 -17.82 -5.65 -3.15
CA GLY A 72 -18.59 -5.76 -4.39
C GLY A 72 -17.89 -6.56 -5.49
N GLY A 73 -16.68 -7.10 -5.26
CA GLY A 73 -15.94 -7.86 -6.28
C GLY A 73 -14.45 -7.59 -6.27
N ALA A 74 -13.86 -7.35 -7.44
CA ALA A 74 -12.44 -7.07 -7.56
C ALA A 74 -12.18 -6.05 -8.67
N LEU A 75 -11.13 -5.23 -8.46
CA LEU A 75 -10.61 -4.29 -9.45
C LEU A 75 -9.22 -4.73 -9.87
N GLU A 76 -8.89 -4.50 -11.14
CA GLU A 76 -7.52 -4.65 -11.65
C GLU A 76 -6.98 -3.27 -11.97
N VAL A 77 -5.92 -2.87 -11.26
CA VAL A 77 -5.30 -1.56 -11.41
C VAL A 77 -3.99 -1.74 -12.15
N HIS A 78 -3.94 -1.23 -13.39
CA HIS A 78 -2.77 -1.36 -14.25
C HIS A 78 -1.88 -0.12 -14.16
N ALA A 79 -0.66 -0.22 -14.71
CA ALA A 79 0.28 0.89 -14.75
C ALA A 79 -0.39 2.16 -15.31
N GLY A 80 -0.20 3.28 -14.62
CA GLY A 80 -0.81 4.55 -14.98
C GLY A 80 -2.22 4.75 -14.44
N GLN A 81 -2.75 3.78 -13.69
CA GLN A 81 -4.05 3.87 -13.04
C GLN A 81 -3.89 3.95 -11.52
N ALA A 82 -4.93 4.40 -10.84
CA ALA A 82 -4.94 4.50 -9.39
C ALA A 82 -6.25 3.95 -8.83
N VAL A 83 -6.22 3.53 -7.56
CA VAL A 83 -7.39 3.11 -6.81
C VAL A 83 -7.44 3.89 -5.51
N ILE A 84 -8.65 4.25 -5.08
CA ILE A 84 -8.89 4.95 -3.82
C ILE A 84 -9.79 4.06 -2.96
N ALA A 85 -9.29 3.68 -1.78
CA ALA A 85 -10.07 2.96 -0.78
C ALA A 85 -10.40 3.93 0.36
N THR A 86 -11.68 4.05 0.70
CA THR A 86 -12.13 4.97 1.76
C THR A 86 -12.01 4.31 3.14
N PRO A 87 -11.86 5.10 4.23
CA PRO A 87 -11.78 4.55 5.58
C PRO A 87 -12.99 3.67 5.90
N GLY A 88 -12.73 2.52 6.57
CA GLY A 88 -13.78 1.59 6.97
C GLY A 88 -14.20 0.60 5.88
N GLU A 89 -13.62 0.68 4.69
CA GLU A 89 -13.89 -0.24 3.60
C GLU A 89 -12.96 -1.45 3.68
N TRP A 90 -13.52 -2.65 3.60
CA TRP A 90 -12.70 -3.86 3.55
C TRP A 90 -12.06 -4.02 2.18
N VAL A 91 -10.76 -4.26 2.15
CA VAL A 91 -9.99 -4.52 0.91
C VAL A 91 -8.96 -5.61 1.14
N ARG A 92 -8.56 -6.28 0.06
CA ARG A 92 -7.42 -7.19 0.06
C ARG A 92 -6.64 -7.01 -1.23
N TYR A 93 -5.35 -6.70 -1.09
CA TYR A 93 -4.46 -6.46 -2.22
C TYR A 93 -3.68 -7.72 -2.57
N ASN A 94 -3.47 -7.95 -3.86
CA ASN A 94 -2.62 -9.05 -4.33
C ASN A 94 -2.06 -8.73 -5.72
N THR A 95 -0.97 -9.44 -6.08
CA THR A 95 -0.27 -9.22 -7.34
C THR A 95 -0.09 -10.56 -8.07
N PRO A 96 -1.16 -11.09 -8.71
CA PRO A 96 -1.15 -12.45 -9.27
C PRO A 96 -0.37 -12.58 -10.59
N GLU A 97 -0.10 -11.48 -11.29
CA GLU A 97 0.49 -11.51 -12.62
C GLU A 97 2.00 -11.74 -12.59
N PRO A 98 2.59 -12.31 -13.65
CA PRO A 98 4.05 -12.41 -13.77
C PRO A 98 4.72 -11.05 -13.63
N GLY A 99 5.82 -11.03 -12.85
CA GLY A 99 6.54 -9.78 -12.56
C GLY A 99 5.95 -8.97 -11.41
N GLY A 100 4.78 -9.34 -10.89
CA GLY A 100 4.17 -8.63 -9.76
C GLY A 100 3.75 -7.20 -10.10
N ALA A 101 3.97 -6.28 -9.16
CA ALA A 101 3.64 -4.87 -9.36
C ALA A 101 4.55 -3.96 -8.55
N GLU A 102 4.70 -2.72 -9.06
CA GLU A 102 5.33 -1.63 -8.35
C GLU A 102 4.34 -0.48 -8.29
N TYR A 103 4.17 0.10 -7.10
CA TYR A 103 3.15 1.12 -6.86
C TYR A 103 3.54 2.02 -5.70
N VAL A 104 2.90 3.20 -5.66
CA VAL A 104 3.03 4.16 -4.55
C VAL A 104 1.70 4.21 -3.83
N ALA A 105 1.73 4.03 -2.52
CA ALA A 105 0.56 4.13 -1.66
C ALA A 105 0.65 5.38 -0.78
N VAL A 106 -0.42 6.17 -0.78
CA VAL A 106 -0.56 7.36 0.06
C VAL A 106 -1.68 7.09 1.05
N CYS A 107 -1.37 7.16 2.35
CA CYS A 107 -2.35 6.96 3.42
C CYS A 107 -2.62 8.27 4.15
N LEU A 108 -3.89 8.54 4.42
CA LEU A 108 -4.39 9.75 5.07
C LEU A 108 -5.41 9.37 6.17
N PRO A 109 -5.07 9.42 7.46
CA PRO A 109 -3.76 9.74 8.05
C PRO A 109 -2.69 8.71 7.73
N ALA A 110 -1.47 8.99 8.17
CA ALA A 110 -0.31 8.13 7.90
C ALA A 110 -0.54 6.69 8.33
N PHE A 111 -0.02 5.74 7.54
CA PHE A 111 -0.08 4.32 7.87
C PHE A 111 0.43 4.06 9.29
N SER A 112 -0.29 3.19 10.01
CA SER A 112 0.11 2.67 11.32
C SER A 112 -0.39 1.22 11.43
N PRO A 113 0.41 0.32 12.02
CA PRO A 113 -0.07 -1.04 12.33
C PRO A 113 -1.32 -1.05 13.20
N ASP A 114 -1.52 0.00 14.01
CA ASP A 114 -2.67 0.10 14.92
C ASP A 114 -3.97 0.46 14.20
N THR A 115 -3.89 1.02 12.99
CA THR A 115 -5.06 1.53 12.27
C THR A 115 -5.39 0.78 10.98
N VAL A 116 -4.55 -0.18 10.59
CA VAL A 116 -4.77 -0.96 9.36
C VAL A 116 -5.84 -2.03 9.53
N HIS A 117 -6.04 -2.53 10.75
CA HIS A 117 -7.08 -3.51 11.12
C HIS A 117 -7.12 -4.72 10.18
N ARG A 118 -6.02 -5.48 10.18
CA ARG A 118 -5.95 -6.70 9.39
C ARG A 118 -6.84 -7.79 9.96
N ASP A 119 -7.40 -8.61 9.08
CA ASP A 119 -8.17 -9.79 9.46
C ASP A 119 -7.27 -10.76 10.25
N ALA A 120 -7.90 -11.49 11.16
CA ALA A 120 -7.21 -12.46 11.99
C ALA A 120 -6.73 -13.69 11.18
#